data_5cf628a3a2f0ba4a17ee785e0e39878e
#
_entry.id   5cf628a3a2f0ba4a17ee785e0e39878e
#
_cell.length_a   1.000
_cell.length_b   1.000
_cell.length_c   1.000
_cell.angle_alpha   90.00
_cell.angle_beta   90.00
_cell.angle_gamma   90.00
#
_symmetry.space_group_name_H-M   'P 1'
#
loop_
_entity.id
_entity.type
_entity.pdbx_description
1 polymer ?
#
loop_
_entity_poly.entity_id
_entity_poly.type
_entity_poly.pdbx_seq_one_letter_code
_entity_poly.pdbx_strand_id
1 'polypeptide(L)'
;MSKQYQRNMDNVEGRLQRAETQIDNVEGVIDRVRELVIRAGSGALTNQDRQQITVEINQRLEELVDLTNAQDETGSFIFSGFKTNTETFSAVGDNFAFQGDEGVRYESIANGLKMASSESGKALFADIATVNNNVSVTASVTNSSDVQVGRGLVVDQAAFDTVFPEDYAIIFNDTASVAPVGPNYSVQRLSDGQLISTNVPYDLASPIVINGVEVTLSDIPNPTDSFVIQSTNKENMLNTVQRISASMASFSDPIERSAFIGNALDNLSNIQESLLSGRGRIGARLNTLESARSSQQSLDLISTSVLDDLQGLDDAEAISRLSFQSFILEAAQQSFVKVANLSLFNFLR
;
A
#
# COMPACT_ATOMS: atom_id res chain seq x y z
N MET A 1 20.76 -10.30 21.93
CA MET A 1 20.06 -10.64 20.66
C MET A 1 18.56 -10.86 20.85
N SER A 2 18.12 -11.64 21.84
CA SER A 2 16.71 -11.92 22.10
C SER A 2 15.85 -10.65 22.28
N LYS A 3 16.26 -9.71 23.12
CA LYS A 3 15.55 -8.43 23.32
C LYS A 3 15.43 -7.58 22.05
N GLN A 4 16.33 -7.72 21.09
CA GLN A 4 16.23 -7.01 19.81
C GLN A 4 15.17 -7.65 18.92
N TYR A 5 15.12 -8.98 18.84
CA TYR A 5 14.08 -9.67 18.08
C TYR A 5 12.69 -9.43 18.66
N GLN A 6 12.55 -9.38 19.98
CA GLN A 6 11.27 -9.00 20.63
C GLN A 6 10.82 -7.61 20.19
N ARG A 7 11.69 -6.60 20.28
CA ARG A 7 11.36 -5.24 19.81
C ARG A 7 11.02 -5.19 18.33
N ASN A 8 11.74 -5.95 17.49
CA ASN A 8 11.43 -6.04 16.06
C ASN A 8 10.05 -6.68 15.84
N MET A 9 9.72 -7.74 16.57
CA MET A 9 8.41 -8.37 16.51
C MET A 9 7.30 -7.42 16.93
N ASP A 10 7.47 -6.65 18.00
CA ASP A 10 6.48 -5.65 18.45
C ASP A 10 6.30 -4.53 17.41
N ASN A 11 7.39 -4.08 16.78
CA ASN A 11 7.32 -3.09 15.69
C ASN A 11 6.57 -3.63 14.47
N VAL A 12 6.88 -4.87 14.04
CA VAL A 12 6.21 -5.52 12.92
C VAL A 12 4.73 -5.70 13.20
N GLU A 13 4.38 -6.19 14.40
CA GLU A 13 3.00 -6.36 14.84
C GLU A 13 2.23 -5.05 14.78
N GLY A 14 2.75 -3.98 15.40
CA GLY A 14 2.09 -2.69 15.42
C GLY A 14 1.89 -2.08 14.01
N ARG A 15 2.83 -2.31 13.07
CA ARG A 15 2.69 -1.86 11.69
C ARG A 15 1.64 -2.67 10.93
N LEU A 16 1.65 -3.99 11.08
CA LEU A 16 0.68 -4.87 10.43
C LEU A 16 -0.74 -4.62 10.93
N GLN A 17 -0.94 -4.44 12.24
CA GLN A 17 -2.24 -4.12 12.82
C GLN A 17 -2.78 -2.77 12.34
N ARG A 18 -1.91 -1.75 12.21
CA ARG A 18 -2.32 -0.47 11.61
C ARG A 18 -2.74 -0.63 10.16
N ALA A 19 -1.95 -1.34 9.35
CA ALA A 19 -2.30 -1.60 7.96
C ALA A 19 -3.62 -2.36 7.85
N GLU A 20 -3.85 -3.36 8.70
CA GLU A 20 -5.10 -4.11 8.77
C GLU A 20 -6.28 -3.20 9.10
N THR A 21 -6.15 -2.34 10.12
CA THR A 21 -7.20 -1.39 10.49
C THR A 21 -7.52 -0.43 9.35
N GLN A 22 -6.52 0.08 8.63
CA GLN A 22 -6.77 0.96 7.49
C GLN A 22 -7.47 0.23 6.33
N ILE A 23 -7.07 -1.01 6.04
CA ILE A 23 -7.74 -1.83 5.02
C ILE A 23 -9.20 -2.10 5.41
N ASP A 24 -9.48 -2.37 6.68
CA ASP A 24 -10.83 -2.58 7.21
C ASP A 24 -11.70 -1.32 7.05
N ASN A 25 -11.14 -0.14 7.35
CA ASN A 25 -11.81 1.13 7.12
C ASN A 25 -12.11 1.36 5.62
N VAL A 26 -11.14 1.09 4.74
CA VAL A 26 -11.33 1.17 3.28
C VAL A 26 -12.45 0.22 2.82
N GLU A 27 -12.46 -1.02 3.32
CA GLU A 27 -13.51 -2.01 3.02
C GLU A 27 -14.89 -1.50 3.41
N GLY A 28 -15.02 -0.92 4.61
CA GLY A 28 -16.29 -0.32 5.07
C GLY A 28 -16.78 0.82 4.19
N VAL A 29 -15.88 1.65 3.65
CA VAL A 29 -16.23 2.72 2.71
C VAL A 29 -16.65 2.15 1.35
N ILE A 30 -15.95 1.12 0.85
CA ILE A 30 -16.31 0.43 -0.40
C ILE A 30 -17.66 -0.26 -0.28
N ASP A 31 -17.98 -0.87 0.85
CA ASP A 31 -19.31 -1.42 1.13
C ASP A 31 -20.40 -0.35 1.05
N ARG A 32 -20.13 0.84 1.61
CA ARG A 32 -21.06 1.96 1.52
C ARG A 32 -21.24 2.45 0.07
N VAL A 33 -20.17 2.54 -0.70
CA VAL A 33 -20.25 2.87 -2.13
C VAL A 33 -21.09 1.83 -2.88
N ARG A 34 -20.90 0.54 -2.58
CA ARG A 34 -21.68 -0.55 -3.16
C ARG A 34 -23.18 -0.42 -2.87
N GLU A 35 -23.56 -0.11 -1.64
CA GLU A 35 -24.97 0.15 -1.27
C GLU A 35 -25.55 1.32 -2.07
N LEU A 36 -24.78 2.40 -2.24
CA LEU A 36 -25.18 3.58 -3.01
C LEU A 36 -25.37 3.25 -4.49
N VAL A 37 -24.48 2.44 -5.08
CA VAL A 37 -24.59 1.97 -6.46
C VAL A 37 -25.83 1.10 -6.67
N ILE A 38 -26.09 0.15 -5.76
CA ILE A 38 -27.30 -0.68 -5.80
C ILE A 38 -28.56 0.20 -5.74
N ARG A 39 -28.60 1.19 -4.82
CA ARG A 39 -29.70 2.12 -4.68
C ARG A 39 -29.91 2.95 -5.96
N ALA A 40 -28.83 3.44 -6.56
CA ALA A 40 -28.88 4.23 -7.80
C ALA A 40 -29.39 3.44 -9.01
N GLY A 41 -29.23 2.12 -9.00
CA GLY A 41 -29.78 1.21 -10.03
C GLY A 41 -31.31 1.13 -10.03
N SER A 42 -31.98 1.58 -8.97
CA SER A 42 -33.44 1.54 -8.90
C SER A 42 -34.08 2.37 -10.00
N GLY A 43 -35.01 1.76 -10.75
CA GLY A 43 -35.79 2.42 -11.80
C GLY A 43 -36.75 3.49 -11.26
N ALA A 44 -37.05 3.51 -9.96
CA ALA A 44 -37.96 4.46 -9.33
C ALA A 44 -37.31 5.82 -9.02
N LEU A 45 -35.98 5.94 -9.09
CA LEU A 45 -35.26 7.17 -8.78
C LEU A 45 -35.28 8.16 -9.92
N THR A 46 -35.45 9.45 -9.57
CA THR A 46 -35.27 10.57 -10.50
C THR A 46 -33.78 10.86 -10.73
N ASN A 47 -33.45 11.64 -11.75
CA ASN A 47 -32.09 12.09 -11.98
C ASN A 47 -31.57 12.95 -10.80
N GLN A 48 -32.44 13.72 -10.15
CA GLN A 48 -32.10 14.51 -8.97
C GLN A 48 -31.70 13.61 -7.77
N ASP A 49 -32.43 12.50 -7.55
CA ASP A 49 -32.11 11.54 -6.50
C ASP A 49 -30.74 10.90 -6.78
N ARG A 50 -30.44 10.58 -8.04
CA ARG A 50 -29.14 10.05 -8.46
C ARG A 50 -28.01 11.05 -8.26
N GLN A 51 -28.25 12.34 -8.54
CA GLN A 51 -27.27 13.38 -8.24
C GLN A 51 -26.93 13.47 -6.74
N GLN A 52 -27.92 13.30 -5.84
CA GLN A 52 -27.65 13.24 -4.39
C GLN A 52 -26.78 12.03 -4.02
N ILE A 53 -27.04 10.88 -4.64
CA ILE A 53 -26.19 9.68 -4.45
C ILE A 53 -24.77 9.95 -4.95
N THR A 54 -24.61 10.62 -6.10
CA THR A 54 -23.30 11.02 -6.63
C THR A 54 -22.52 11.90 -5.64
N VAL A 55 -23.19 12.86 -5.00
CA VAL A 55 -22.57 13.71 -3.95
C VAL A 55 -22.06 12.85 -2.78
N GLU A 56 -22.88 11.88 -2.32
CA GLU A 56 -22.44 10.98 -1.24
C GLU A 56 -21.26 10.09 -1.69
N ILE A 57 -21.28 9.56 -2.92
CA ILE A 57 -20.14 8.77 -3.44
C ILE A 57 -18.87 9.63 -3.52
N ASN A 58 -18.94 10.89 -3.91
CA ASN A 58 -17.79 11.78 -3.93
C ASN A 58 -17.22 12.04 -2.53
N GLN A 59 -18.07 12.18 -1.51
CA GLN A 59 -17.61 12.26 -0.12
C GLN A 59 -16.90 10.98 0.32
N ARG A 60 -17.42 9.81 -0.08
CA ARG A 60 -16.72 8.52 0.18
C ARG A 60 -15.40 8.41 -0.59
N LEU A 61 -15.32 8.99 -1.79
CA LEU A 61 -14.06 9.04 -2.55
C LEU A 61 -13.00 9.89 -1.82
N GLU A 62 -13.37 11.05 -1.29
CA GLU A 62 -12.46 11.88 -0.48
C GLU A 62 -11.96 11.10 0.75
N GLU A 63 -12.86 10.40 1.45
CA GLU A 63 -12.50 9.53 2.58
C GLU A 63 -11.55 8.39 2.17
N LEU A 64 -11.76 7.77 0.99
CA LEU A 64 -10.84 6.75 0.46
C LEU A 64 -9.46 7.32 0.15
N VAL A 65 -9.36 8.54 -0.36
CA VAL A 65 -8.07 9.23 -0.59
C VAL A 65 -7.32 9.39 0.72
N ASP A 66 -7.98 9.85 1.78
CA ASP A 66 -7.38 10.03 3.10
C ASP A 66 -6.91 8.68 3.68
N LEU A 67 -7.74 7.64 3.61
CA LEU A 67 -7.43 6.30 4.13
C LEU A 67 -6.26 5.65 3.37
N THR A 68 -6.19 5.79 2.05
CA THR A 68 -5.08 5.25 1.25
C THR A 68 -3.78 6.02 1.44
N ASN A 69 -3.85 7.29 1.86
CA ASN A 69 -2.74 8.17 2.22
C ASN A 69 -2.45 8.18 3.73
N ALA A 70 -2.93 7.18 4.47
CA ALA A 70 -2.70 7.11 5.91
C ALA A 70 -1.21 7.08 6.26
N GLN A 71 -0.84 7.80 7.33
CA GLN A 71 0.50 7.90 7.88
C GLN A 71 0.61 7.21 9.23
N ASP A 72 1.81 6.77 9.57
CA ASP A 72 2.15 6.30 10.91
C ASP A 72 2.51 7.48 11.85
N GLU A 73 2.82 7.19 13.11
CA GLU A 73 3.16 8.22 14.11
C GLU A 73 4.44 9.03 13.76
N THR A 74 5.23 8.53 12.82
CA THR A 74 6.44 9.21 12.33
C THR A 74 6.16 10.11 11.13
N GLY A 75 4.90 10.16 10.65
CA GLY A 75 4.50 10.87 9.43
C GLY A 75 4.86 10.11 8.14
N SER A 76 5.20 8.83 8.23
CA SER A 76 5.51 8.00 7.07
C SER A 76 4.26 7.36 6.48
N PHE A 77 4.07 7.46 5.17
CA PHE A 77 2.94 6.82 4.48
C PHE A 77 3.07 5.30 4.52
N ILE A 78 2.00 4.62 4.98
CA ILE A 78 2.03 3.18 5.27
C ILE A 78 2.04 2.33 3.99
N PHE A 79 1.40 2.80 2.91
CA PHE A 79 1.17 2.05 1.68
C PHE A 79 2.04 2.49 0.49
N SER A 80 2.96 3.45 0.68
CA SER A 80 3.80 3.97 -0.40
C SER A 80 5.09 3.18 -0.66
N GLY A 81 5.23 1.98 -0.05
CA GLY A 81 6.38 1.11 -0.25
C GLY A 81 7.65 1.61 0.45
N PHE A 82 8.74 1.79 -0.29
CA PHE A 82 9.98 2.40 0.22
C PHE A 82 9.95 3.93 0.20
N LYS A 83 9.05 4.53 -0.60
CA LYS A 83 8.89 5.99 -0.70
C LYS A 83 8.03 6.56 0.42
N THR A 84 8.39 6.31 1.67
CA THR A 84 7.57 6.63 2.85
C THR A 84 7.24 8.10 3.05
N ASN A 85 7.97 9.01 2.41
CA ASN A 85 7.76 10.46 2.47
C ASN A 85 6.89 10.99 1.30
N THR A 86 6.43 10.10 0.41
CA THR A 86 5.60 10.45 -0.75
C THR A 86 4.19 9.92 -0.52
N GLU A 87 3.18 10.74 -0.78
CA GLU A 87 1.79 10.32 -0.76
C GLU A 87 1.60 9.05 -1.58
N THR A 88 0.77 8.14 -1.10
CA THR A 88 0.48 6.90 -1.82
C THR A 88 -0.26 7.18 -3.13
N PHE A 89 -1.24 8.09 -3.08
CA PHE A 89 -1.99 8.58 -4.23
C PHE A 89 -2.04 10.09 -4.23
N SER A 90 -1.85 10.70 -5.40
CA SER A 90 -2.08 12.12 -5.62
C SER A 90 -3.05 12.35 -6.77
N ALA A 91 -3.80 13.46 -6.72
CA ALA A 91 -4.63 13.88 -7.83
C ALA A 91 -3.76 14.42 -8.98
N VAL A 92 -4.00 13.96 -10.20
CA VAL A 92 -3.35 14.41 -11.43
C VAL A 92 -4.45 14.67 -12.47
N GLY A 93 -4.82 15.95 -12.66
CA GLY A 93 -6.01 16.30 -13.41
C GLY A 93 -7.26 15.68 -12.77
N ASP A 94 -8.06 14.98 -13.58
CA ASP A 94 -9.26 14.26 -13.11
C ASP A 94 -8.96 12.84 -12.61
N ASN A 95 -7.69 12.46 -12.43
CA ASN A 95 -7.27 11.12 -12.03
C ASN A 95 -6.59 11.11 -10.67
N PHE A 96 -6.54 9.94 -10.08
CA PHE A 96 -5.63 9.62 -8.98
C PHE A 96 -4.50 8.74 -9.51
N ALA A 97 -3.26 9.15 -9.29
CA ALA A 97 -2.07 8.40 -9.67
C ALA A 97 -1.37 7.83 -8.44
N PHE A 98 -0.96 6.56 -8.51
CA PHE A 98 -0.13 5.94 -7.48
C PHE A 98 1.30 6.49 -7.59
N GLN A 99 1.80 7.10 -6.51
CA GLN A 99 3.12 7.75 -6.44
C GLN A 99 4.16 6.94 -5.68
N GLY A 100 3.71 5.91 -4.97
CA GLY A 100 4.57 5.01 -4.22
C GLY A 100 5.44 4.11 -5.10
N ASP A 101 5.92 3.02 -4.51
CA ASP A 101 6.58 1.92 -5.21
C ASP A 101 6.08 0.55 -4.72
N GLU A 102 6.55 -0.54 -5.34
CA GLU A 102 6.16 -1.91 -4.99
C GLU A 102 6.95 -2.46 -3.79
N GLY A 103 7.75 -1.62 -3.13
CA GLY A 103 8.64 -2.03 -2.06
C GLY A 103 7.92 -2.59 -0.85
N VAL A 104 8.45 -3.68 -0.32
CA VAL A 104 8.01 -4.28 0.95
C VAL A 104 9.17 -4.26 1.92
N ARG A 105 8.94 -3.69 3.10
CA ARG A 105 9.96 -3.58 4.15
C ARG A 105 10.00 -4.88 4.94
N TYR A 106 11.20 -5.34 5.28
CA TYR A 106 11.43 -6.57 6.03
C TYR A 106 12.19 -6.30 7.31
N GLU A 107 11.81 -6.94 8.40
CA GLU A 107 12.52 -6.91 9.67
C GLU A 107 12.93 -8.32 10.11
N SER A 108 14.10 -8.45 10.74
CA SER A 108 14.56 -9.72 11.31
C SER A 108 13.86 -9.96 12.65
N ILE A 109 13.03 -11.00 12.72
CA ILE A 109 12.24 -11.36 13.91
C ILE A 109 12.83 -12.54 14.69
N ALA A 110 13.74 -13.29 14.07
CA ALA A 110 14.54 -14.35 14.72
C ALA A 110 15.83 -14.57 13.93
N ASN A 111 16.72 -15.44 14.43
CA ASN A 111 17.93 -15.79 13.71
C ASN A 111 17.59 -16.46 12.36
N GLY A 112 17.99 -15.81 11.27
CA GLY A 112 17.70 -16.29 9.91
C GLY A 112 16.25 -16.07 9.43
N LEU A 113 15.33 -15.53 10.26
CA LEU A 113 13.94 -15.30 9.90
C LEU A 113 13.64 -13.80 9.74
N LYS A 114 13.28 -13.41 8.52
CA LYS A 114 12.81 -12.05 8.18
C LYS A 114 11.33 -12.08 7.89
N MET A 115 10.60 -11.06 8.31
CA MET A 115 9.18 -10.90 8.06
C MET A 115 8.91 -9.56 7.40
N ALA A 116 7.99 -9.54 6.45
CA ALA A 116 7.50 -8.31 5.84
C ALA A 116 6.68 -7.51 6.86
N SER A 117 7.07 -6.25 7.08
CA SER A 117 6.44 -5.33 8.03
C SER A 117 5.55 -4.28 7.36
N SER A 118 5.36 -4.37 6.04
CA SER A 118 4.47 -3.49 5.26
C SER A 118 3.77 -4.26 4.14
N GLU A 119 2.70 -3.68 3.61
CA GLU A 119 2.03 -4.08 2.38
C GLU A 119 2.25 -3.01 1.30
N SER A 120 2.27 -3.42 0.03
CA SER A 120 2.34 -2.49 -1.08
C SER A 120 0.95 -1.97 -1.42
N GLY A 121 0.78 -0.64 -1.39
CA GLY A 121 -0.44 0.01 -1.83
C GLY A 121 -0.75 -0.22 -3.31
N LYS A 122 0.28 -0.49 -4.14
CA LYS A 122 0.06 -0.83 -5.53
C LYS A 122 -0.74 -2.13 -5.67
N ALA A 123 -0.35 -3.17 -4.97
CA ALA A 123 -1.03 -4.46 -5.02
C ALA A 123 -2.42 -4.45 -4.37
N LEU A 124 -2.66 -3.53 -3.40
CA LEU A 124 -3.93 -3.43 -2.68
C LEU A 124 -4.95 -2.56 -3.42
N PHE A 125 -4.50 -1.40 -3.94
CA PHE A 125 -5.39 -0.32 -4.36
C PHE A 125 -5.20 0.13 -5.82
N ALA A 126 -4.04 -0.15 -6.45
CA ALA A 126 -3.73 0.38 -7.78
C ALA A 126 -3.88 -0.64 -8.92
N ASP A 127 -3.46 -1.88 -8.72
CA ASP A 127 -3.44 -2.91 -9.77
C ASP A 127 -4.66 -3.85 -9.67
N ILE A 128 -5.87 -3.30 -9.63
CA ILE A 128 -7.11 -4.07 -9.47
C ILE A 128 -7.69 -4.40 -10.85
N ALA A 129 -8.02 -5.69 -11.07
CA ALA A 129 -8.63 -6.13 -12.33
C ALA A 129 -9.99 -5.46 -12.55
N THR A 130 -10.25 -5.03 -13.79
CA THR A 130 -11.54 -4.49 -14.23
C THR A 130 -12.30 -5.51 -15.07
N VAL A 131 -13.62 -5.43 -15.04
CA VAL A 131 -14.51 -6.33 -15.82
C VAL A 131 -14.34 -6.09 -17.33
N ASN A 132 -14.23 -4.82 -17.71
CA ASN A 132 -14.02 -4.43 -19.09
C ASN A 132 -12.57 -4.00 -19.32
N ASN A 133 -12.11 -4.14 -20.56
CA ASN A 133 -10.88 -3.50 -20.98
C ASN A 133 -10.98 -1.99 -20.78
N ASN A 134 -9.89 -1.38 -20.36
CA ASN A 134 -9.81 0.01 -19.98
C ASN A 134 -8.52 0.64 -20.51
N VAL A 135 -8.36 1.93 -20.30
CA VAL A 135 -7.16 2.68 -20.69
C VAL A 135 -6.60 3.48 -19.53
N SER A 136 -5.31 3.70 -19.60
CA SER A 136 -4.59 4.67 -18.78
C SER A 136 -3.91 5.65 -19.72
N VAL A 137 -4.06 6.95 -19.49
CA VAL A 137 -3.39 7.97 -20.29
C VAL A 137 -2.37 8.71 -19.43
N THR A 138 -1.16 8.84 -19.94
CA THR A 138 -0.06 9.50 -19.23
C THR A 138 0.66 10.49 -20.13
N ALA A 139 1.06 11.63 -19.58
CA ALA A 139 1.93 12.57 -20.26
C ALA A 139 3.37 12.04 -20.29
N SER A 140 4.08 12.26 -21.40
CA SER A 140 5.50 11.92 -21.48
C SER A 140 6.32 12.81 -20.55
N VAL A 141 7.33 12.22 -19.90
CA VAL A 141 8.28 12.96 -19.05
C VAL A 141 9.16 13.95 -19.84
N THR A 142 9.15 13.86 -21.16
CA THR A 142 9.87 14.76 -22.07
C THR A 142 9.05 15.95 -22.53
N ASN A 143 7.77 16.04 -22.13
CA ASN A 143 6.91 17.17 -22.50
C ASN A 143 7.49 18.49 -21.97
N SER A 144 7.37 19.52 -22.78
CA SER A 144 7.85 20.86 -22.50
C SER A 144 6.79 21.76 -21.86
N SER A 145 5.51 21.35 -21.94
CA SER A 145 4.38 22.01 -21.28
C SER A 145 3.97 21.27 -20.00
N ASP A 146 3.32 22.00 -19.10
CA ASP A 146 2.72 21.46 -17.87
C ASP A 146 1.28 21.00 -18.08
N VAL A 147 0.90 20.66 -19.32
CA VAL A 147 -0.47 20.24 -19.67
C VAL A 147 -0.79 18.93 -18.99
N GLN A 148 -1.86 18.96 -18.21
CA GLN A 148 -2.39 17.76 -17.55
C GLN A 148 -3.29 17.00 -18.53
N VAL A 149 -3.26 15.67 -18.45
CA VAL A 149 -4.11 14.80 -19.26
C VAL A 149 -5.14 14.11 -18.35
N GLY A 150 -6.39 14.08 -18.80
CA GLY A 150 -7.46 13.30 -18.15
C GLY A 150 -7.18 11.79 -18.25
N ARG A 151 -7.92 11.01 -17.45
CA ARG A 151 -7.69 9.55 -17.31
C ARG A 151 -7.85 8.73 -18.60
N GLY A 152 -8.38 9.29 -19.67
CA GLY A 152 -8.91 8.53 -20.78
C GLY A 152 -10.24 7.83 -20.41
N LEU A 153 -11.24 7.98 -21.23
CA LEU A 153 -12.54 7.36 -21.02
C LEU A 153 -12.87 6.48 -22.22
N VAL A 154 -13.19 5.21 -21.98
CA VAL A 154 -13.73 4.35 -23.03
C VAL A 154 -15.21 4.74 -23.24
N VAL A 155 -15.48 5.48 -24.30
CA VAL A 155 -16.83 5.96 -24.67
C VAL A 155 -17.53 5.01 -25.65
N ASP A 156 -16.78 4.19 -26.38
CA ASP A 156 -17.27 3.10 -27.22
C ASP A 156 -16.49 1.83 -26.92
N GLN A 157 -17.03 0.99 -26.04
CA GLN A 157 -16.39 -0.25 -25.61
C GLN A 157 -16.19 -1.22 -26.78
N ALA A 158 -17.16 -1.30 -27.69
CA ALA A 158 -17.10 -2.22 -28.83
C ALA A 158 -16.00 -1.83 -29.81
N ALA A 159 -15.85 -0.54 -30.10
CA ALA A 159 -14.74 -0.03 -30.91
C ALA A 159 -13.39 -0.27 -30.25
N PHE A 160 -13.27 -0.03 -28.94
CA PHE A 160 -12.05 -0.23 -28.19
C PHE A 160 -11.64 -1.70 -28.12
N ASP A 161 -12.58 -2.62 -27.85
CA ASP A 161 -12.30 -4.06 -27.74
C ASP A 161 -11.78 -4.66 -29.07
N THR A 162 -12.09 -4.03 -30.21
CA THR A 162 -11.54 -4.49 -31.51
C THR A 162 -10.04 -4.25 -31.67
N VAL A 163 -9.49 -3.28 -30.93
CA VAL A 163 -8.06 -2.88 -31.02
C VAL A 163 -7.27 -3.28 -29.78
N PHE A 164 -7.94 -3.69 -28.70
CA PHE A 164 -7.28 -4.13 -27.48
C PHE A 164 -6.37 -5.36 -27.75
N PRO A 165 -5.12 -5.42 -27.24
CA PRO A 165 -4.46 -4.52 -26.26
C PRO A 165 -3.49 -3.50 -26.88
N GLU A 166 -3.86 -2.85 -27.98
CA GLU A 166 -2.97 -1.87 -28.66
C GLU A 166 -2.80 -0.58 -27.85
N ASP A 167 -1.55 -0.09 -27.83
CA ASP A 167 -1.17 1.18 -27.21
C ASP A 167 -0.94 2.25 -28.28
N TYR A 168 -1.26 3.50 -27.94
CA TYR A 168 -1.14 4.63 -28.86
C TYR A 168 -0.40 5.80 -28.23
N ALA A 169 0.32 6.58 -29.07
CA ALA A 169 0.84 7.88 -28.69
C ALA A 169 0.13 9.00 -29.46
N ILE A 170 -0.36 10.01 -28.76
CA ILE A 170 -0.81 11.29 -29.30
C ILE A 170 0.42 12.20 -29.29
N ILE A 171 0.85 12.69 -30.45
CA ILE A 171 2.02 13.53 -30.60
C ILE A 171 1.59 14.86 -31.19
N PHE A 172 1.81 15.96 -30.50
CA PHE A 172 1.51 17.29 -31.01
C PHE A 172 2.58 17.74 -32.00
N ASN A 173 2.12 18.24 -33.15
CA ASN A 173 3.00 18.63 -34.25
C ASN A 173 3.22 20.15 -34.28
N ASP A 174 4.14 20.60 -35.12
CA ASP A 174 4.29 22.02 -35.41
C ASP A 174 2.97 22.61 -35.94
N THR A 175 2.60 23.79 -35.44
CA THR A 175 1.36 24.46 -35.83
C THR A 175 1.28 24.79 -37.31
N ALA A 176 2.42 24.92 -37.99
CA ALA A 176 2.51 25.15 -39.45
C ALA A 176 2.23 23.88 -40.27
N SER A 177 2.07 22.71 -39.65
CA SER A 177 1.81 21.44 -40.34
C SER A 177 0.38 21.34 -40.88
N VAL A 178 -0.50 22.25 -40.53
CA VAL A 178 -1.91 22.31 -41.00
C VAL A 178 -2.25 23.66 -41.59
N ALA A 179 -3.29 23.69 -42.42
CA ALA A 179 -3.87 24.92 -42.99
C ALA A 179 -5.41 24.98 -42.67
N PRO A 180 -5.89 26.03 -41.96
CA PRO A 180 -5.12 27.16 -41.38
C PRO A 180 -4.16 26.72 -40.29
N VAL A 181 -3.08 27.48 -40.08
CA VAL A 181 -2.07 27.26 -39.04
C VAL A 181 -2.76 27.20 -37.66
N GLY A 182 -2.49 26.14 -36.91
CA GLY A 182 -3.12 25.94 -35.62
C GLY A 182 -2.61 24.68 -34.89
N PRO A 183 -3.02 24.48 -33.63
CA PRO A 183 -2.70 23.27 -32.89
C PRO A 183 -3.18 22.02 -33.63
N ASN A 184 -2.33 21.02 -33.68
CA ASN A 184 -2.68 19.75 -34.33
C ASN A 184 -1.86 18.61 -33.75
N TYR A 185 -2.35 17.38 -33.91
CA TYR A 185 -1.71 16.18 -33.43
C TYR A 185 -1.72 15.06 -34.46
N SER A 186 -0.83 14.11 -34.26
CA SER A 186 -0.82 12.82 -34.94
C SER A 186 -0.96 11.70 -33.92
N VAL A 187 -1.55 10.59 -34.35
CA VAL A 187 -1.70 9.39 -33.51
C VAL A 187 -0.86 8.28 -34.09
N GLN A 188 0.03 7.74 -33.28
CA GLN A 188 0.91 6.64 -33.59
C GLN A 188 0.56 5.40 -32.80
N ARG A 189 0.42 4.26 -33.46
CA ARG A 189 0.34 2.96 -32.80
C ARG A 189 1.72 2.54 -32.33
N LEU A 190 1.86 2.13 -31.06
CA LEU A 190 3.17 1.86 -30.47
C LEU A 190 3.75 0.50 -30.85
N SER A 191 2.91 -0.48 -31.20
CA SER A 191 3.35 -1.84 -31.54
C SER A 191 4.19 -1.92 -32.83
N ASP A 192 3.91 -1.08 -33.82
CA ASP A 192 4.60 -1.08 -35.14
C ASP A 192 5.05 0.31 -35.58
N GLY A 193 4.78 1.36 -34.79
CA GLY A 193 5.15 2.74 -35.11
C GLY A 193 4.31 3.36 -36.24
N GLN A 194 3.22 2.72 -36.69
CA GLN A 194 2.38 3.23 -37.76
C GLN A 194 1.56 4.45 -37.29
N LEU A 195 1.58 5.52 -38.09
CA LEU A 195 0.68 6.65 -37.91
C LEU A 195 -0.72 6.28 -38.41
N ILE A 196 -1.70 6.27 -37.51
CA ILE A 196 -3.12 6.03 -37.84
C ILE A 196 -3.88 7.32 -38.17
N SER A 197 -3.41 8.46 -37.65
CA SER A 197 -3.91 9.79 -37.98
C SER A 197 -2.75 10.76 -38.05
N THR A 198 -2.80 11.71 -38.97
CA THR A 198 -1.72 12.71 -39.13
C THR A 198 -2.30 14.09 -39.22
N ASN A 199 -1.68 15.05 -38.53
CA ASN A 199 -2.01 16.47 -38.61
C ASN A 199 -3.50 16.76 -38.40
N VAL A 200 -4.12 16.11 -37.40
CA VAL A 200 -5.52 16.36 -37.03
C VAL A 200 -5.58 17.68 -36.29
N PRO A 201 -6.38 18.67 -36.74
CA PRO A 201 -6.56 19.91 -36.00
C PRO A 201 -7.09 19.64 -34.61
N TYR A 202 -6.53 20.36 -33.62
CA TYR A 202 -6.92 20.24 -32.22
C TYR A 202 -7.60 21.51 -31.73
N ASP A 203 -8.72 21.34 -31.05
CA ASP A 203 -9.45 22.39 -30.34
C ASP A 203 -9.64 21.95 -28.88
N LEU A 204 -9.22 22.80 -27.93
CA LEU A 204 -9.34 22.53 -26.51
C LEU A 204 -10.79 22.27 -26.04
N ALA A 205 -11.77 22.83 -26.74
CA ALA A 205 -13.18 22.60 -26.42
C ALA A 205 -13.68 21.20 -26.83
N SER A 206 -12.90 20.44 -27.60
CA SER A 206 -13.30 19.15 -28.15
C SER A 206 -12.31 18.06 -27.66
N PRO A 207 -12.78 16.96 -27.05
CA PRO A 207 -11.91 15.87 -26.66
C PRO A 207 -11.31 15.18 -27.90
N ILE A 208 -10.14 14.59 -27.72
CA ILE A 208 -9.52 13.71 -28.71
C ILE A 208 -10.16 12.33 -28.60
N VAL A 209 -10.76 11.83 -29.69
CA VAL A 209 -11.37 10.49 -29.70
C VAL A 209 -10.61 9.58 -30.65
N ILE A 210 -10.10 8.44 -30.13
CA ILE A 210 -9.32 7.45 -30.85
C ILE A 210 -9.84 6.06 -30.51
N ASN A 211 -10.35 5.34 -31.53
CA ASN A 211 -10.81 3.94 -31.36
C ASN A 211 -11.72 3.72 -30.14
N GLY A 212 -12.67 4.63 -29.93
CA GLY A 212 -13.59 4.53 -28.79
C GLY A 212 -13.05 5.07 -27.46
N VAL A 213 -11.83 5.60 -27.43
CA VAL A 213 -11.23 6.24 -26.25
C VAL A 213 -11.26 7.75 -26.41
N GLU A 214 -11.82 8.42 -25.41
CA GLU A 214 -11.82 9.87 -25.29
C GLU A 214 -10.67 10.32 -24.37
N VAL A 215 -9.90 11.32 -24.81
CA VAL A 215 -8.80 11.94 -24.06
C VAL A 215 -9.03 13.44 -23.98
N THR A 216 -9.03 13.99 -22.77
CA THR A 216 -9.15 15.43 -22.51
C THR A 216 -7.83 15.98 -22.01
N LEU A 217 -7.50 17.20 -22.41
CA LEU A 217 -6.31 17.92 -21.97
C LEU A 217 -6.71 19.22 -21.28
N SER A 218 -5.92 19.66 -20.30
CA SER A 218 -6.20 20.88 -19.53
C SER A 218 -5.87 22.17 -20.28
N ASP A 219 -5.01 22.11 -21.29
CA ASP A 219 -4.58 23.23 -22.13
C ASP A 219 -4.05 22.72 -23.46
N ILE A 220 -3.62 23.61 -24.36
CA ILE A 220 -3.01 23.29 -25.64
C ILE A 220 -1.54 22.92 -25.42
N PRO A 221 -1.12 21.68 -25.74
CA PRO A 221 0.28 21.26 -25.60
C PRO A 221 1.20 21.96 -26.61
N ASN A 222 2.48 22.02 -26.26
CA ASN A 222 3.51 22.50 -27.19
C ASN A 222 3.79 21.47 -28.30
N PRO A 223 4.32 21.92 -29.45
CA PRO A 223 4.86 21.01 -30.46
C PRO A 223 5.88 20.03 -29.84
N THR A 224 5.83 18.77 -30.24
CA THR A 224 6.58 17.63 -29.72
C THR A 224 6.13 17.04 -28.39
N ASP A 225 5.23 17.69 -27.67
CA ASP A 225 4.62 17.07 -26.49
C ASP A 225 3.82 15.83 -26.89
N SER A 226 3.86 14.81 -26.05
CA SER A 226 3.20 13.54 -26.34
C SER A 226 2.50 12.95 -25.12
N PHE A 227 1.40 12.23 -25.40
CA PHE A 227 0.59 11.55 -24.41
C PHE A 227 0.41 10.10 -24.84
N VAL A 228 0.63 9.17 -23.93
CA VAL A 228 0.57 7.74 -24.21
C VAL A 228 -0.75 7.18 -23.68
N ILE A 229 -1.52 6.55 -24.55
CA ILE A 229 -2.70 5.77 -24.21
C ILE A 229 -2.26 4.32 -24.10
N GLN A 230 -2.32 3.77 -22.89
CA GLN A 230 -1.98 2.38 -22.61
C GLN A 230 -3.24 1.58 -22.36
N SER A 231 -3.40 0.50 -23.10
CA SER A 231 -4.47 -0.46 -22.91
C SER A 231 -4.23 -1.27 -21.63
N THR A 232 -5.24 -1.40 -20.79
CA THR A 232 -5.14 -2.11 -19.52
C THR A 232 -6.44 -2.82 -19.17
N ASN A 233 -6.34 -3.90 -18.43
CA ASN A 233 -7.48 -4.53 -17.75
C ASN A 233 -7.44 -4.31 -16.23
N LYS A 234 -6.68 -3.27 -15.80
CA LYS A 234 -6.56 -2.91 -14.40
C LYS A 234 -6.83 -1.42 -14.21
N GLU A 235 -7.34 -1.07 -13.06
CA GLU A 235 -7.58 0.31 -12.66
C GLU A 235 -7.34 0.45 -11.16
N ASN A 236 -6.91 1.62 -10.71
CA ASN A 236 -6.86 1.85 -9.28
C ASN A 236 -8.25 2.09 -8.69
N MET A 237 -8.40 1.74 -7.43
CA MET A 237 -9.67 1.80 -6.70
C MET A 237 -10.30 3.19 -6.74
N LEU A 238 -9.50 4.26 -6.58
CA LEU A 238 -9.99 5.63 -6.54
C LEU A 238 -10.58 6.05 -7.89
N ASN A 239 -9.89 5.73 -8.99
CA ASN A 239 -10.39 6.01 -10.34
C ASN A 239 -11.66 5.21 -10.67
N THR A 240 -11.73 3.94 -10.20
CA THR A 240 -12.95 3.14 -10.34
C THR A 240 -14.14 3.81 -9.65
N VAL A 241 -13.99 4.23 -8.39
CA VAL A 241 -15.06 4.92 -7.64
C VAL A 241 -15.41 6.26 -8.27
N GLN A 242 -14.41 7.03 -8.71
CA GLN A 242 -14.61 8.31 -9.39
C GLN A 242 -15.39 8.14 -10.71
N ARG A 243 -15.04 7.13 -11.53
CA ARG A 243 -15.75 6.81 -12.77
C ARG A 243 -17.19 6.39 -12.49
N ILE A 244 -17.42 5.60 -11.46
CA ILE A 244 -18.77 5.24 -11.01
C ILE A 244 -19.57 6.51 -10.67
N SER A 245 -19.00 7.41 -9.89
CA SER A 245 -19.64 8.68 -9.51
C SER A 245 -19.96 9.54 -10.72
N ALA A 246 -19.00 9.78 -11.61
CA ALA A 246 -19.15 10.65 -12.79
C ALA A 246 -20.21 10.14 -13.76
N SER A 247 -20.32 8.82 -13.93
CA SER A 247 -21.27 8.22 -14.88
C SER A 247 -22.67 8.05 -14.31
N MET A 248 -22.85 8.10 -12.97
CA MET A 248 -24.11 7.78 -12.30
C MET A 248 -25.28 8.68 -12.69
N ALA A 249 -25.00 9.94 -13.00
CA ALA A 249 -26.03 10.96 -13.32
C ALA A 249 -26.36 11.03 -14.81
N SER A 250 -25.62 10.38 -15.72
CA SER A 250 -25.67 10.57 -17.16
C SER A 250 -26.62 9.63 -17.93
N PHE A 251 -27.11 8.56 -17.27
CA PHE A 251 -27.93 7.55 -17.99
C PHE A 251 -29.38 7.97 -18.18
N SER A 252 -29.78 8.06 -19.44
CA SER A 252 -31.19 8.24 -19.86
C SER A 252 -31.86 6.89 -20.19
N ASP A 253 -31.11 5.90 -20.69
CA ASP A 253 -31.60 4.58 -21.03
C ASP A 253 -31.52 3.60 -19.83
N PRO A 254 -32.65 2.94 -19.49
CA PRO A 254 -32.68 1.92 -18.44
C PRO A 254 -31.76 0.71 -18.69
N ILE A 255 -31.54 0.32 -19.96
CA ILE A 255 -30.71 -0.83 -20.32
C ILE A 255 -29.25 -0.50 -20.11
N GLU A 256 -28.77 0.65 -20.61
CA GLU A 256 -27.40 1.14 -20.40
C GLU A 256 -27.09 1.31 -18.90
N ARG A 257 -28.03 1.88 -18.15
CA ARG A 257 -27.93 2.03 -16.72
C ARG A 257 -27.77 0.68 -16.02
N SER A 258 -28.58 -0.32 -16.38
CA SER A 258 -28.53 -1.65 -15.76
C SER A 258 -27.18 -2.33 -16.03
N ALA A 259 -26.68 -2.23 -17.26
CA ALA A 259 -25.36 -2.77 -17.63
C ALA A 259 -24.23 -2.06 -16.88
N PHE A 260 -24.28 -0.73 -16.78
CA PHE A 260 -23.30 0.05 -16.01
C PHE A 260 -23.30 -0.32 -14.53
N ILE A 261 -24.47 -0.42 -13.89
CA ILE A 261 -24.58 -0.82 -12.48
C ILE A 261 -24.01 -2.24 -12.28
N GLY A 262 -24.30 -3.18 -13.19
CA GLY A 262 -23.70 -4.53 -13.15
C GLY A 262 -22.18 -4.46 -13.16
N ASN A 263 -21.58 -3.79 -14.15
CA ASN A 263 -20.14 -3.63 -14.27
C ASN A 263 -19.52 -2.89 -13.06
N ALA A 264 -20.20 -1.88 -12.52
CA ALA A 264 -19.77 -1.16 -11.33
C ALA A 264 -19.71 -2.07 -10.09
N LEU A 265 -20.74 -2.90 -9.88
CA LEU A 265 -20.80 -3.85 -8.77
C LEU A 265 -19.73 -4.94 -8.90
N ASP A 266 -19.45 -5.41 -10.10
CA ASP A 266 -18.41 -6.39 -10.36
C ASP A 266 -17.01 -5.80 -10.11
N ASN A 267 -16.76 -4.55 -10.56
CA ASN A 267 -15.51 -3.85 -10.25
C ASN A 267 -15.33 -3.58 -8.75
N LEU A 268 -16.41 -3.22 -8.02
CA LEU A 268 -16.37 -3.09 -6.56
C LEU A 268 -16.10 -4.45 -5.88
N SER A 269 -16.58 -5.55 -6.45
CA SER A 269 -16.28 -6.90 -5.96
C SER A 269 -14.80 -7.25 -6.15
N ASN A 270 -14.18 -6.87 -7.28
CA ASN A 270 -12.74 -7.04 -7.52
C ASN A 270 -11.90 -6.22 -6.52
N ILE A 271 -12.37 -5.01 -6.17
CA ILE A 271 -11.74 -4.21 -5.11
C ILE A 271 -11.81 -4.94 -3.77
N GLN A 272 -12.98 -5.44 -3.38
CA GLN A 272 -13.16 -6.20 -2.14
C GLN A 272 -12.27 -7.44 -2.10
N GLU A 273 -12.15 -8.19 -3.20
CA GLU A 273 -11.27 -9.35 -3.29
C GLU A 273 -9.80 -8.98 -3.09
N SER A 274 -9.33 -7.85 -3.65
CA SER A 274 -7.98 -7.34 -3.43
C SER A 274 -7.73 -7.01 -1.95
N LEU A 275 -8.67 -6.31 -1.30
CA LEU A 275 -8.60 -5.95 0.12
C LEU A 275 -8.59 -7.19 1.01
N LEU A 276 -9.50 -8.14 0.78
CA LEU A 276 -9.56 -9.41 1.52
C LEU A 276 -8.28 -10.24 1.36
N SER A 277 -7.71 -10.28 0.15
CA SER A 277 -6.43 -10.94 -0.10
C SER A 277 -5.30 -10.27 0.69
N GLY A 278 -5.27 -8.94 0.74
CA GLY A 278 -4.32 -8.16 1.56
C GLY A 278 -4.45 -8.46 3.05
N ARG A 279 -5.67 -8.43 3.58
CA ARG A 279 -5.96 -8.80 4.98
C ARG A 279 -5.54 -10.25 5.28
N GLY A 280 -5.82 -11.16 4.36
CA GLY A 280 -5.40 -12.57 4.50
C GLY A 280 -3.88 -12.71 4.62
N ARG A 281 -3.10 -11.96 3.82
CA ARG A 281 -1.62 -11.93 3.92
C ARG A 281 -1.16 -11.34 5.26
N ILE A 282 -1.77 -10.26 5.72
CA ILE A 282 -1.44 -9.64 7.03
C ILE A 282 -1.77 -10.62 8.16
N GLY A 283 -2.95 -11.22 8.17
CA GLY A 283 -3.36 -12.20 9.19
C GLY A 283 -2.44 -13.42 9.25
N ALA A 284 -2.01 -13.95 8.11
CA ALA A 284 -1.03 -15.03 8.05
C ALA A 284 0.31 -14.62 8.67
N ARG A 285 0.76 -13.38 8.44
CA ARG A 285 2.01 -12.87 9.05
C ARG A 285 1.87 -12.66 10.56
N LEU A 286 0.74 -12.14 11.04
CA LEU A 286 0.47 -12.00 12.47
C LEU A 286 0.49 -13.36 13.18
N ASN A 287 -0.13 -14.39 12.60
CA ASN A 287 -0.07 -15.75 13.13
C ASN A 287 1.37 -16.32 13.16
N THR A 288 2.14 -16.05 12.10
CA THR A 288 3.57 -16.47 12.06
C THR A 288 4.38 -15.74 13.10
N LEU A 289 4.10 -14.44 13.33
CA LEU A 289 4.75 -13.62 14.34
C LEU A 289 4.50 -14.16 15.76
N GLU A 290 3.25 -14.51 16.06
CA GLU A 290 2.89 -15.11 17.34
C GLU A 290 3.60 -16.45 17.57
N SER A 291 3.68 -17.29 16.54
CA SER A 291 4.43 -18.55 16.61
C SER A 291 5.92 -18.32 16.84
N ALA A 292 6.52 -17.32 16.18
CA ALA A 292 7.92 -16.94 16.37
C ALA A 292 8.16 -16.38 17.77
N ARG A 293 7.23 -15.58 18.31
CA ARG A 293 7.27 -15.03 19.67
C ARG A 293 7.25 -16.14 20.72
N SER A 294 6.35 -17.11 20.59
CA SER A 294 6.25 -18.27 21.48
C SER A 294 7.54 -19.12 21.46
N SER A 295 8.09 -19.36 20.27
CA SER A 295 9.37 -20.06 20.13
C SER A 295 10.52 -19.31 20.77
N GLN A 296 10.59 -17.98 20.59
CA GLN A 296 11.64 -17.15 21.19
C GLN A 296 11.54 -17.12 22.71
N GLN A 297 10.34 -17.05 23.28
CA GLN A 297 10.12 -17.13 24.73
C GLN A 297 10.59 -18.48 25.29
N SER A 298 10.31 -19.57 24.60
CA SER A 298 10.79 -20.91 24.99
C SER A 298 12.32 -21.00 24.99
N LEU A 299 12.98 -20.44 23.96
CA LEU A 299 14.44 -20.37 23.90
C LEU A 299 15.04 -19.51 25.03
N ASP A 300 14.39 -18.39 25.38
CA ASP A 300 14.81 -17.53 26.47
C ASP A 300 14.71 -18.25 27.83
N LEU A 301 13.64 -19.01 28.07
CA LEU A 301 13.49 -19.83 29.29
C LEU A 301 14.58 -20.88 29.37
N ILE A 302 14.88 -21.63 28.30
CA ILE A 302 15.94 -22.60 28.24
C ILE A 302 17.30 -21.93 28.50
N SER A 303 17.56 -20.78 27.85
CA SER A 303 18.81 -20.05 28.01
C SER A 303 19.01 -19.55 29.44
N THR A 304 17.93 -19.09 30.09
CA THR A 304 17.97 -18.66 31.49
C THR A 304 18.23 -19.84 32.41
N SER A 305 17.55 -20.98 32.19
CA SER A 305 17.81 -22.20 33.00
C SER A 305 19.25 -22.68 32.86
N VAL A 306 19.79 -22.69 31.64
CA VAL A 306 21.20 -23.08 31.43
C VAL A 306 22.17 -22.08 32.10
N LEU A 307 21.87 -20.79 32.06
CA LEU A 307 22.66 -19.77 32.76
C LEU A 307 22.61 -19.95 34.28
N ASP A 308 21.44 -20.23 34.85
CA ASP A 308 21.27 -20.51 36.26
C ASP A 308 22.04 -21.77 36.68
N ASP A 309 21.97 -22.82 35.86
CA ASP A 309 22.77 -24.06 36.11
C ASP A 309 24.27 -23.83 36.03
N LEU A 310 24.75 -22.96 35.13
CA LEU A 310 26.19 -22.65 34.96
C LEU A 310 26.72 -21.64 35.98
N GLN A 311 25.89 -20.72 36.43
CA GLN A 311 26.27 -19.63 37.37
C GLN A 311 25.78 -19.92 38.80
N GLY A 312 24.87 -20.85 38.96
CA GLY A 312 24.33 -21.25 40.25
C GLY A 312 25.45 -21.73 41.18
N LEU A 313 25.45 -21.22 42.38
CA LEU A 313 26.34 -21.74 43.43
C LEU A 313 25.86 -23.15 43.77
N ASP A 314 26.79 -24.11 43.73
CA ASP A 314 26.50 -25.40 44.39
C ASP A 314 26.43 -25.12 45.89
N ASP A 315 25.20 -24.94 46.39
CA ASP A 315 24.96 -24.63 47.82
C ASP A 315 25.58 -25.65 48.73
N ALA A 316 25.65 -26.91 48.32
CA ALA A 316 26.27 -27.98 49.12
C ALA A 316 27.80 -27.78 49.19
N GLU A 317 28.46 -27.42 48.10
CA GLU A 317 29.87 -27.09 48.07
C GLU A 317 30.18 -25.79 48.83
N ALA A 318 29.33 -24.75 48.65
CA ALA A 318 29.47 -23.46 49.33
C ALA A 318 29.34 -23.61 50.87
N ILE A 319 28.32 -24.35 51.34
CA ILE A 319 28.14 -24.66 52.76
C ILE A 319 29.27 -25.51 53.30
N SER A 320 29.73 -26.48 52.54
CA SER A 320 30.89 -27.30 52.91
C SER A 320 32.18 -26.48 53.05
N ARG A 321 32.44 -25.58 52.12
CA ARG A 321 33.57 -24.64 52.18
C ARG A 321 33.44 -23.67 53.34
N LEU A 322 32.29 -23.11 53.58
CA LEU A 322 32.02 -22.22 54.73
C LEU A 322 32.22 -22.94 56.04
N SER A 323 31.72 -24.17 56.19
CA SER A 323 31.90 -25.02 57.36
C SER A 323 33.36 -25.36 57.58
N PHE A 324 34.10 -25.67 56.54
CA PHE A 324 35.54 -25.92 56.62
C PHE A 324 36.32 -24.65 56.99
N GLN A 325 36.01 -23.50 56.47
CA GLN A 325 36.63 -22.22 56.82
C GLN A 325 36.30 -21.79 58.24
N SER A 326 35.11 -22.01 58.76
CA SER A 326 34.74 -21.75 60.16
C SER A 326 35.48 -22.67 61.09
N PHE A 327 35.67 -23.97 60.77
CA PHE A 327 36.47 -24.90 61.51
C PHE A 327 37.93 -24.47 61.57
N ILE A 328 38.52 -24.06 60.44
CA ILE A 328 39.92 -23.54 60.41
C ILE A 328 40.04 -22.29 61.28
N LEU A 329 39.09 -21.38 61.21
CA LEU A 329 39.08 -20.16 62.00
C LEU A 329 39.04 -20.49 63.54
N GLU A 330 38.12 -21.40 63.92
CA GLU A 330 38.07 -21.87 65.31
C GLU A 330 39.38 -22.53 65.77
N ALA A 331 39.97 -23.40 64.95
CA ALA A 331 41.25 -24.03 65.25
C ALA A 331 42.41 -23.00 65.35
N ALA A 332 42.41 -22.00 64.48
CA ALA A 332 43.38 -20.90 64.54
C ALA A 332 43.19 -20.03 65.79
N GLN A 333 41.97 -19.72 66.18
CA GLN A 333 41.62 -18.96 67.38
C GLN A 333 42.07 -19.75 68.62
N GLN A 334 41.82 -21.07 68.73
CA GLN A 334 42.26 -21.92 69.83
C GLN A 334 43.78 -22.02 69.89
N SER A 335 44.43 -22.14 68.73
CA SER A 335 45.86 -22.15 68.62
C SER A 335 46.49 -20.83 69.10
N PHE A 336 45.93 -19.72 68.67
CA PHE A 336 46.35 -18.39 69.09
C PHE A 336 46.19 -18.19 70.61
N VAL A 337 45.05 -18.60 71.18
CA VAL A 337 44.86 -18.55 72.67
C VAL A 337 45.90 -19.42 73.37
N LYS A 338 46.18 -20.61 72.87
CA LYS A 338 47.24 -21.47 73.45
C LYS A 338 48.60 -20.81 73.32
N VAL A 339 48.96 -20.23 72.23
CA VAL A 339 50.24 -19.53 72.04
C VAL A 339 50.30 -18.24 72.88
N ALA A 340 49.21 -17.47 72.92
CA ALA A 340 49.15 -16.28 73.75
C ALA A 340 49.30 -16.58 75.27
N ASN A 341 48.74 -17.72 75.73
CA ASN A 341 48.88 -18.19 77.11
C ASN A 341 50.27 -18.81 77.38
N LEU A 342 51.04 -19.18 76.36
CA LEU A 342 52.45 -19.56 76.42
C LEU A 342 53.40 -18.36 76.34
N SER A 343 52.93 -17.18 76.64
CA SER A 343 53.69 -15.93 76.62
C SER A 343 54.94 -16.03 77.51
N LEU A 344 56.00 -15.40 77.03
CA LEU A 344 57.37 -15.33 77.66
C LEU A 344 57.35 -14.98 79.17
N PHE A 345 56.24 -14.42 79.66
CA PHE A 345 56.08 -14.05 81.07
C PHE A 345 55.86 -15.23 82.01
N ASN A 346 55.44 -16.43 81.54
CA ASN A 346 55.38 -17.64 82.38
C ASN A 346 56.70 -18.43 82.46
N PHE A 347 57.69 -18.05 81.63
CA PHE A 347 59.04 -18.72 81.62
C PHE A 347 60.10 -17.94 82.46
N LEU A 348 59.73 -16.74 82.95
CA LEU A 348 60.64 -15.91 83.78
C LEU A 348 60.18 -15.77 85.23
N ARG A 349 59.52 -16.81 85.74
CA ARG A 349 59.22 -16.94 87.18
C ARG A 349 59.87 -18.12 87.79
#